data_a8486a2319db55e5ea1b3fceb6a38350
#
_entry.id   a8486a2319db55e5ea1b3fceb6a38350
#
_cell.length_a   1.000
_cell.length_b   1.000
_cell.length_c   1.000
_cell.angle_alpha   90.00
_cell.angle_beta   90.00
_cell.angle_gamma   90.00
#
_symmetry.space_group_name_H-M   'P 1'
#
loop_
_entity.id
_entity.type
_entity.pdbx_description
1 polymer ?
#
loop_
_entity_poly.entity_id
_entity_poly.type
_entity_poly.pdbx_seq_one_letter_code
_entity_poly.pdbx_strand_id
1 'polypeptide(L)'
;MAKPVVLVTGGGKRIGAEISKLLINSGFFVLIHVNNSVAQAEQIIADNMQSGEKSGDVIRADLSDDLAVKSMIETVKEHKQVIQSGGLAGLVHNASLYEPVSFEELTLETFRLYQKIHVETPFYLTSQLLSELKNANGCVIGIVDTSQGRSWDQLSHYTSSKSGLRQLMTNLAGDLSPNVRVNCVAPGAIISASWELEHFASVIEKVPMERSGSPKDIANAVKFLLESDHISGQTLFVDGGWNIVE
;
A
#
# COMPACT_ATOMS: atom_id res chain seq x y z
N MET A 1 -4.54 24.34 -11.90
CA MET A 1 -4.12 23.04 -12.46
C MET A 1 -4.85 21.94 -11.72
N ALA A 2 -5.22 20.84 -12.38
CA ALA A 2 -5.81 19.70 -11.69
C ALA A 2 -4.80 19.10 -10.69
N LYS A 3 -5.31 18.63 -9.53
CA LYS A 3 -4.46 17.98 -8.53
C LYS A 3 -3.94 16.64 -9.08
N PRO A 4 -2.68 16.25 -8.81
CA PRO A 4 -2.19 14.92 -9.16
C PRO A 4 -2.98 13.85 -8.39
N VAL A 5 -3.35 12.77 -9.08
CA VAL A 5 -4.22 11.72 -8.52
C VAL A 5 -3.42 10.53 -8.05
N VAL A 6 -3.70 10.05 -6.84
CA VAL A 6 -3.11 8.82 -6.27
C VAL A 6 -4.21 7.85 -5.86
N LEU A 7 -4.10 6.60 -6.30
CA LEU A 7 -4.95 5.50 -5.83
C LEU A 7 -4.25 4.79 -4.66
N VAL A 8 -4.94 4.67 -3.51
CA VAL A 8 -4.43 3.97 -2.32
C VAL A 8 -5.33 2.78 -2.00
N THR A 9 -4.83 1.55 -2.18
CA THR A 9 -5.60 0.35 -1.81
C THR A 9 -5.58 0.14 -0.29
N GLY A 10 -6.76 -0.21 0.30
CA GLY A 10 -6.89 -0.32 1.75
C GLY A 10 -6.68 1.02 2.48
N GLY A 11 -6.99 2.14 1.82
CA GLY A 11 -6.69 3.50 2.30
C GLY A 11 -7.59 4.02 3.43
N GLY A 12 -8.59 3.26 3.90
CA GLY A 12 -9.59 3.73 4.89
C GLY A 12 -9.24 3.48 6.35
N LYS A 13 -8.22 2.68 6.68
CA LYS A 13 -7.87 2.29 8.07
C LYS A 13 -6.35 2.18 8.26
N ARG A 14 -5.92 2.23 9.56
CA ARG A 14 -4.55 1.94 9.98
C ARG A 14 -3.51 2.76 9.17
N ILE A 15 -2.49 2.11 8.63
CA ILE A 15 -1.44 2.74 7.80
C ILE A 15 -2.03 3.43 6.56
N GLY A 16 -2.95 2.77 5.87
CA GLY A 16 -3.59 3.33 4.67
C GLY A 16 -4.35 4.62 4.92
N ALA A 17 -5.03 4.73 6.07
CA ALA A 17 -5.72 5.96 6.46
C ALA A 17 -4.75 7.14 6.62
N GLU A 18 -3.58 6.90 7.24
CA GLU A 18 -2.59 7.95 7.44
C GLU A 18 -1.90 8.34 6.12
N ILE A 19 -1.66 7.37 5.23
CA ILE A 19 -1.20 7.64 3.85
C ILE A 19 -2.21 8.54 3.15
N SER A 20 -3.50 8.18 3.16
CA SER A 20 -4.57 8.94 2.50
C SER A 20 -4.66 10.37 3.04
N LYS A 21 -4.65 10.55 4.37
CA LYS A 21 -4.68 11.87 5.03
C LYS A 21 -3.49 12.72 4.63
N LEU A 22 -2.28 12.17 4.72
CA LEU A 22 -1.05 12.91 4.42
C LEU A 22 -1.03 13.35 2.95
N LEU A 23 -1.42 12.48 2.02
CA LEU A 23 -1.44 12.81 0.59
C LEU A 23 -2.50 13.88 0.28
N ILE A 24 -3.70 13.81 0.86
CA ILE A 24 -4.71 14.88 0.72
C ILE A 24 -4.14 16.21 1.20
N ASN A 25 -3.53 16.24 2.38
CA ASN A 25 -2.94 17.44 2.96
C ASN A 25 -1.68 17.94 2.22
N SER A 26 -1.10 17.10 1.39
CA SER A 26 0.05 17.44 0.52
C SER A 26 -0.36 17.88 -0.91
N GLY A 27 -1.67 18.06 -1.15
CA GLY A 27 -2.17 18.60 -2.41
C GLY A 27 -2.54 17.55 -3.47
N PHE A 28 -2.51 16.27 -3.15
CA PHE A 28 -2.99 15.22 -4.04
C PHE A 28 -4.51 15.08 -3.97
N PHE A 29 -5.11 14.61 -5.05
CA PHE A 29 -6.45 14.03 -5.03
C PHE A 29 -6.33 12.53 -4.80
N VAL A 30 -6.93 12.00 -3.73
CA VAL A 30 -6.74 10.60 -3.35
C VAL A 30 -7.98 9.76 -3.63
N LEU A 31 -7.84 8.75 -4.48
CA LEU A 31 -8.83 7.69 -4.62
C LEU A 31 -8.58 6.66 -3.52
N ILE A 32 -9.44 6.66 -2.50
CA ILE A 32 -9.32 5.78 -1.33
C ILE A 32 -10.07 4.49 -1.61
N HIS A 33 -9.35 3.44 -1.99
CA HIS A 33 -9.98 2.13 -2.12
C HIS A 33 -10.18 1.48 -0.76
N VAL A 34 -11.37 0.89 -0.55
CA VAL A 34 -11.77 0.12 0.64
C VAL A 34 -12.64 -1.08 0.27
N ASN A 35 -12.61 -2.12 1.10
CA ASN A 35 -13.62 -3.19 1.04
C ASN A 35 -14.83 -2.83 1.92
N ASN A 36 -14.64 -2.72 3.25
CA ASN A 36 -15.73 -2.55 4.22
C ASN A 36 -15.69 -1.22 5.00
N SER A 37 -14.65 -0.39 4.84
CA SER A 37 -14.45 0.83 5.65
C SER A 37 -14.86 2.11 4.92
N VAL A 38 -16.02 2.10 4.26
CA VAL A 38 -16.51 3.24 3.46
C VAL A 38 -16.68 4.48 4.33
N ALA A 39 -17.40 4.38 5.45
CA ALA A 39 -17.66 5.51 6.33
C ALA A 39 -16.37 6.15 6.88
N GLN A 40 -15.35 5.32 7.22
CA GLN A 40 -14.07 5.83 7.68
C GLN A 40 -13.32 6.59 6.57
N ALA A 41 -13.37 6.07 5.34
CA ALA A 41 -12.74 6.73 4.20
C ALA A 41 -13.45 8.06 3.85
N GLU A 42 -14.77 8.12 3.90
CA GLU A 42 -15.55 9.34 3.72
C GLU A 42 -15.22 10.38 4.80
N GLN A 43 -15.07 9.93 6.07
CA GLN A 43 -14.67 10.80 7.17
C GLN A 43 -13.25 11.36 6.96
N ILE A 44 -12.30 10.55 6.48
CA ILE A 44 -10.95 11.02 6.14
C ILE A 44 -11.03 12.16 5.10
N ILE A 45 -11.84 12.00 4.08
CA ILE A 45 -12.00 13.03 3.05
C ILE A 45 -12.64 14.29 3.63
N ALA A 46 -13.70 14.14 4.43
CA ALA A 46 -14.42 15.25 5.04
C ALA A 46 -13.53 16.07 5.99
N ASP A 47 -12.76 15.40 6.85
CA ASP A 47 -11.87 16.03 7.84
C ASP A 47 -10.66 16.73 7.22
N ASN A 48 -10.32 16.40 5.98
CA ASN A 48 -9.15 16.94 5.28
C ASN A 48 -9.53 17.76 4.01
N MET A 49 -10.74 18.30 3.95
CA MET A 49 -11.15 19.21 2.89
C MET A 49 -10.30 20.49 2.94
N GLN A 50 -9.75 20.88 1.79
CA GLN A 50 -8.97 22.11 1.66
C GLN A 50 -9.81 23.18 0.96
N SER A 51 -9.93 24.35 1.59
CA SER A 51 -10.69 25.50 1.02
C SER A 51 -12.13 25.16 0.60
N GLY A 52 -12.78 24.20 1.29
CA GLY A 52 -14.12 23.74 0.95
C GLY A 52 -14.19 22.79 -0.26
N GLU A 53 -13.06 22.47 -0.88
CA GLU A 53 -13.00 21.55 -2.01
C GLU A 53 -12.68 20.13 -1.57
N LYS A 54 -13.40 19.17 -2.12
CA LYS A 54 -13.15 17.74 -1.92
C LYS A 54 -11.84 17.34 -2.58
N SER A 55 -10.95 16.66 -1.82
CA SER A 55 -9.63 16.25 -2.28
C SER A 55 -9.47 14.71 -2.33
N GLY A 56 -10.59 13.99 -2.46
CA GLY A 56 -10.57 12.54 -2.63
C GLY A 56 -11.95 11.97 -2.90
N ASP A 57 -11.99 10.74 -3.34
CA ASP A 57 -13.20 9.92 -3.51
C ASP A 57 -12.97 8.50 -3.01
N VAL A 58 -14.05 7.83 -2.59
CA VAL A 58 -14.02 6.46 -2.10
C VAL A 58 -14.38 5.51 -3.25
N ILE A 59 -13.58 4.48 -3.43
CA ILE A 59 -13.86 3.38 -4.35
C ILE A 59 -13.98 2.10 -3.53
N ARG A 60 -15.14 1.44 -3.62
CA ARG A 60 -15.38 0.17 -2.94
C ARG A 60 -15.16 -1.00 -3.88
N ALA A 61 -14.33 -1.96 -3.46
CA ALA A 61 -14.15 -3.24 -4.14
C ALA A 61 -13.68 -4.30 -3.13
N ASP A 62 -13.97 -5.58 -3.40
CA ASP A 62 -13.28 -6.70 -2.78
C ASP A 62 -12.10 -7.11 -3.68
N LEU A 63 -10.87 -6.96 -3.18
CA LEU A 63 -9.67 -7.28 -3.98
C LEU A 63 -9.45 -8.79 -4.18
N SER A 64 -10.23 -9.64 -3.55
CA SER A 64 -10.23 -11.08 -3.80
C SER A 64 -11.18 -11.49 -4.94
N ASP A 65 -12.09 -10.60 -5.34
CA ASP A 65 -13.07 -10.82 -6.41
C ASP A 65 -12.61 -10.15 -7.71
N ASP A 66 -12.35 -10.96 -8.73
CA ASP A 66 -11.87 -10.51 -10.04
C ASP A 66 -12.85 -9.55 -10.74
N LEU A 67 -14.15 -9.76 -10.58
CA LEU A 67 -15.16 -8.89 -11.18
C LEU A 67 -15.22 -7.53 -10.47
N ALA A 68 -15.13 -7.53 -9.15
CA ALA A 68 -15.06 -6.30 -8.37
C ALA A 68 -13.79 -5.49 -8.70
N VAL A 69 -12.64 -6.16 -8.82
CA VAL A 69 -11.37 -5.52 -9.22
C VAL A 69 -11.47 -4.93 -10.63
N LYS A 70 -12.06 -5.66 -11.58
CA LYS A 70 -12.27 -5.17 -12.94
C LYS A 70 -13.15 -3.93 -12.98
N SER A 71 -14.29 -3.94 -12.27
CA SER A 71 -15.18 -2.79 -12.15
C SER A 71 -14.48 -1.59 -11.49
N MET A 72 -13.67 -1.83 -10.48
CA MET A 72 -12.84 -0.80 -9.85
C MET A 72 -11.87 -0.15 -10.85
N ILE A 73 -11.21 -0.94 -11.69
CA ILE A 73 -10.29 -0.44 -12.70
C ILE A 73 -11.01 0.48 -13.68
N GLU A 74 -12.18 0.07 -14.17
CA GLU A 74 -13.01 0.87 -15.06
C GLU A 74 -13.42 2.19 -14.39
N THR A 75 -13.88 2.13 -13.12
CA THR A 75 -14.20 3.32 -12.32
C THR A 75 -13.01 4.29 -12.20
N VAL A 76 -11.80 3.77 -11.97
CA VAL A 76 -10.59 4.59 -11.88
C VAL A 76 -10.28 5.26 -13.22
N LYS A 77 -10.34 4.52 -14.33
CA LYS A 77 -10.06 5.05 -15.68
C LYS A 77 -11.02 6.14 -16.10
N GLU A 78 -12.29 5.96 -15.77
CA GLU A 78 -13.38 6.92 -16.10
C GLU A 78 -13.50 8.05 -15.09
N HIS A 79 -12.72 8.03 -14.00
CA HIS A 79 -12.83 9.03 -12.96
C HIS A 79 -12.43 10.42 -13.47
N LYS A 80 -13.31 11.40 -13.27
CA LYS A 80 -13.15 12.77 -13.77
C LYS A 80 -11.79 13.38 -13.42
N GLN A 81 -11.30 13.19 -12.19
CA GLN A 81 -10.03 13.76 -11.76
C GLN A 81 -8.83 13.06 -12.43
N VAL A 82 -8.90 11.75 -12.68
CA VAL A 82 -7.86 11.01 -13.43
C VAL A 82 -7.76 11.54 -14.86
N ILE A 83 -8.90 11.72 -15.52
CA ILE A 83 -8.94 12.29 -16.88
C ILE A 83 -8.39 13.73 -16.89
N GLN A 84 -8.81 14.57 -15.94
CA GLN A 84 -8.41 15.99 -15.89
C GLN A 84 -6.93 16.18 -15.50
N SER A 85 -6.37 15.29 -14.68
CA SER A 85 -4.94 15.33 -14.31
C SER A 85 -4.03 14.69 -15.37
N GLY A 86 -4.61 14.05 -16.38
CA GLY A 86 -3.87 13.34 -17.43
C GLY A 86 -3.42 11.94 -17.06
N GLY A 87 -3.85 11.41 -15.90
CA GLY A 87 -3.50 10.05 -15.46
C GLY A 87 -3.35 9.90 -13.95
N LEU A 88 -2.63 8.87 -13.53
CA LEU A 88 -2.33 8.55 -12.13
C LEU A 88 -0.89 8.92 -11.78
N ALA A 89 -0.72 9.91 -10.91
CA ALA A 89 0.58 10.26 -10.34
C ALA A 89 1.11 9.19 -9.38
N GLY A 90 0.21 8.35 -8.81
CA GLY A 90 0.63 7.26 -7.95
C GLY A 90 -0.39 6.13 -7.80
N LEU A 91 0.13 4.92 -7.56
CA LEU A 91 -0.63 3.73 -7.17
C LEU A 91 0.07 3.10 -5.95
N VAL A 92 -0.63 3.09 -4.80
CA VAL A 92 -0.09 2.54 -3.56
C VAL A 92 -0.80 1.22 -3.23
N HIS A 93 -0.08 0.11 -3.35
CA HIS A 93 -0.52 -1.22 -2.95
C HIS A 93 -0.32 -1.40 -1.44
N ASN A 94 -1.32 -0.97 -0.66
CA ASN A 94 -1.30 -1.02 0.81
C ASN A 94 -2.29 -2.04 1.39
N ALA A 95 -3.33 -2.44 0.66
CA ALA A 95 -4.28 -3.44 1.15
C ALA A 95 -3.58 -4.72 1.59
N SER A 96 -3.92 -5.24 2.76
CA SER A 96 -3.24 -6.39 3.34
C SER A 96 -4.16 -7.16 4.28
N LEU A 97 -3.93 -8.47 4.34
CA LEU A 97 -4.39 -9.38 5.38
C LEU A 97 -3.19 -9.69 6.27
N TYR A 98 -3.42 -9.81 7.58
CA TYR A 98 -2.37 -10.13 8.56
C TYR A 98 -2.98 -10.85 9.76
N GLU A 99 -2.99 -12.17 9.73
CA GLU A 99 -3.48 -13.03 10.79
C GLU A 99 -2.60 -14.28 10.87
N PRO A 100 -2.28 -14.78 12.08
CA PRO A 100 -1.50 -15.98 12.25
C PRO A 100 -2.36 -17.21 11.93
N VAL A 101 -1.76 -18.17 11.26
CA VAL A 101 -2.37 -19.50 11.01
C VAL A 101 -1.26 -20.53 11.17
N SER A 102 -1.45 -21.50 12.08
CA SER A 102 -0.49 -22.59 12.25
C SER A 102 -0.32 -23.38 10.95
N PHE A 103 0.84 -23.97 10.71
CA PHE A 103 1.08 -24.69 9.46
C PHE A 103 0.13 -25.88 9.31
N GLU A 104 -0.27 -26.50 10.42
CA GLU A 104 -1.22 -27.62 10.46
C GLU A 104 -2.65 -27.22 10.05
N GLU A 105 -3.01 -25.97 10.33
CA GLU A 105 -4.34 -25.41 10.01
C GLU A 105 -4.36 -24.62 8.70
N LEU A 106 -3.19 -24.30 8.14
CA LEU A 106 -3.06 -23.50 6.94
C LEU A 106 -3.58 -24.26 5.71
N THR A 107 -4.74 -23.82 5.21
CA THR A 107 -5.34 -24.40 4.00
C THR A 107 -4.73 -23.77 2.73
N LEU A 108 -4.83 -24.51 1.63
CA LEU A 108 -4.46 -23.99 0.31
C LEU A 108 -5.32 -22.78 -0.09
N GLU A 109 -6.57 -22.71 0.35
CA GLU A 109 -7.48 -21.60 0.12
C GLU A 109 -6.97 -20.32 0.82
N THR A 110 -6.64 -20.43 2.12
CA THR A 110 -6.05 -19.31 2.88
C THR A 110 -4.73 -18.85 2.25
N PHE A 111 -3.84 -19.80 1.90
CA PHE A 111 -2.58 -19.46 1.23
C PHE A 111 -2.82 -18.69 -0.08
N ARG A 112 -3.74 -19.18 -0.92
CA ARG A 112 -4.10 -18.53 -2.20
C ARG A 112 -4.70 -17.15 -2.00
N LEU A 113 -5.52 -16.94 -0.95
CA LEU A 113 -6.11 -15.64 -0.65
C LEU A 113 -5.02 -14.58 -0.39
N TYR A 114 -3.97 -14.94 0.37
CA TYR A 114 -2.85 -14.03 0.61
C TYR A 114 -2.04 -13.73 -0.66
N GLN A 115 -1.79 -14.74 -1.50
CA GLN A 115 -1.16 -14.53 -2.80
C GLN A 115 -2.03 -13.65 -3.72
N LYS A 116 -3.33 -13.85 -3.71
CA LYS A 116 -4.30 -13.04 -4.46
C LYS A 116 -4.21 -11.57 -4.07
N ILE A 117 -4.34 -11.26 -2.78
CA ILE A 117 -4.39 -9.88 -2.27
C ILE A 117 -3.03 -9.18 -2.39
N HIS A 118 -1.92 -9.89 -2.11
CA HIS A 118 -0.60 -9.26 -2.00
C HIS A 118 0.22 -9.31 -3.29
N VAL A 119 -0.06 -10.23 -4.22
CA VAL A 119 0.76 -10.39 -5.44
C VAL A 119 -0.07 -10.25 -6.71
N GLU A 120 -1.11 -11.08 -6.87
CA GLU A 120 -1.86 -11.15 -8.11
C GLU A 120 -2.65 -9.86 -8.38
N THR A 121 -3.40 -9.37 -7.39
CA THR A 121 -4.18 -8.13 -7.54
C THR A 121 -3.30 -6.89 -7.73
N PRO A 122 -2.18 -6.67 -7.00
CA PRO A 122 -1.20 -5.63 -7.32
C PRO A 122 -0.64 -5.71 -8.75
N PHE A 123 -0.29 -6.90 -9.22
CA PHE A 123 0.11 -7.10 -10.62
C PHE A 123 -1.01 -6.66 -11.58
N TYR A 124 -2.23 -7.15 -11.37
CA TYR A 124 -3.35 -6.88 -12.25
C TYR A 124 -3.72 -5.39 -12.28
N LEU A 125 -3.82 -4.74 -11.12
CA LEU A 125 -4.07 -3.30 -11.03
C LEU A 125 -2.97 -2.49 -11.74
N THR A 126 -1.70 -2.81 -11.50
CA THR A 126 -0.58 -2.09 -12.14
C THR A 126 -0.62 -2.28 -13.66
N SER A 127 -0.86 -3.50 -14.13
CA SER A 127 -0.91 -3.81 -15.58
C SER A 127 -2.07 -3.10 -16.28
N GLN A 128 -3.25 -3.07 -15.65
CA GLN A 128 -4.45 -2.49 -16.24
C GLN A 128 -4.48 -0.95 -16.17
N LEU A 129 -3.81 -0.34 -15.18
CA LEU A 129 -3.70 1.11 -15.01
C LEU A 129 -2.37 1.67 -15.56
N LEU A 130 -1.64 0.87 -16.35
CA LEU A 130 -0.32 1.25 -16.84
C LEU A 130 -0.35 2.46 -17.77
N SER A 131 -1.39 2.62 -18.57
CA SER A 131 -1.56 3.78 -19.44
C SER A 131 -1.69 5.07 -18.64
N GLU A 132 -2.53 5.05 -17.63
CA GLU A 132 -2.78 6.19 -16.73
C GLU A 132 -1.51 6.56 -15.94
N LEU A 133 -0.75 5.55 -15.49
CA LEU A 133 0.54 5.75 -14.82
C LEU A 133 1.59 6.34 -15.76
N LYS A 134 1.71 5.82 -16.99
CA LYS A 134 2.66 6.35 -17.98
C LYS A 134 2.35 7.79 -18.36
N ASN A 135 1.09 8.13 -18.58
CA ASN A 135 0.66 9.46 -18.98
C ASN A 135 1.02 10.53 -17.94
N ALA A 136 1.05 10.18 -16.66
CA ALA A 136 1.39 11.08 -15.55
C ALA A 136 2.84 10.94 -15.05
N ASN A 137 3.71 10.15 -15.70
CA ASN A 137 5.03 9.77 -15.18
C ASN A 137 4.95 9.29 -13.73
N GLY A 138 4.00 8.41 -13.46
CA GLY A 138 3.58 8.02 -12.12
C GLY A 138 4.58 7.16 -11.37
N CYS A 139 4.23 6.88 -10.10
CA CYS A 139 5.00 6.02 -9.22
C CYS A 139 4.11 4.94 -8.61
N VAL A 140 4.53 3.67 -8.70
CA VAL A 140 3.90 2.55 -7.99
C VAL A 140 4.67 2.27 -6.70
N ILE A 141 3.96 2.12 -5.59
CA ILE A 141 4.56 1.81 -4.29
C ILE A 141 3.89 0.57 -3.69
N GLY A 142 4.68 -0.45 -3.39
CA GLY A 142 4.25 -1.62 -2.64
C GLY A 142 4.54 -1.47 -1.15
N ILE A 143 3.52 -1.62 -0.29
CA ILE A 143 3.75 -1.77 1.15
C ILE A 143 4.04 -3.24 1.42
N VAL A 144 5.32 -3.53 1.58
CA VAL A 144 5.84 -4.87 1.85
C VAL A 144 6.00 -5.11 3.35
N ASP A 145 7.06 -5.74 3.79
CA ASP A 145 7.32 -6.05 5.20
C ASP A 145 8.82 -6.15 5.48
N THR A 146 9.24 -5.87 6.71
CA THR A 146 10.63 -5.99 7.14
C THR A 146 11.07 -7.44 7.39
N SER A 147 10.13 -8.41 7.41
CA SER A 147 10.39 -9.84 7.70
C SER A 147 11.28 -10.58 6.69
N GLN A 148 11.79 -9.88 5.70
CA GLN A 148 12.50 -10.48 4.57
C GLN A 148 13.70 -11.31 5.00
N GLY A 149 13.69 -12.61 4.58
CA GLY A 149 14.74 -13.54 4.92
C GLY A 149 14.69 -14.08 6.36
N ARG A 150 13.65 -13.76 7.13
CA ARG A 150 13.44 -14.26 8.49
C ARG A 150 12.23 -15.18 8.55
N SER A 151 12.32 -16.17 9.46
CA SER A 151 11.17 -17.00 9.80
C SER A 151 10.31 -16.28 10.82
N TRP A 152 9.02 -16.17 10.52
CA TRP A 152 8.01 -15.69 11.46
C TRP A 152 7.01 -16.80 11.72
N ASP A 153 6.84 -17.12 12.98
CA ASP A 153 5.95 -18.20 13.40
C ASP A 153 4.53 -17.95 12.94
N GLN A 154 3.84 -18.98 12.47
CA GLN A 154 2.46 -18.98 11.99
C GLN A 154 2.13 -17.97 10.87
N LEU A 155 3.14 -17.41 10.21
CA LEU A 155 2.97 -16.37 9.17
C LEU A 155 3.59 -16.74 7.81
N SER A 156 3.79 -18.03 7.53
CA SER A 156 4.40 -18.50 6.28
C SER A 156 3.65 -18.05 5.01
N HIS A 157 2.33 -18.03 5.04
CA HIS A 157 1.47 -17.54 3.95
C HIS A 157 1.59 -16.02 3.75
N TYR A 158 1.71 -15.27 4.84
CA TYR A 158 1.88 -13.82 4.82
C TYR A 158 3.28 -13.42 4.32
N THR A 159 4.34 -13.92 4.96
CA THR A 159 5.71 -13.55 4.63
C THR A 159 6.11 -13.96 3.22
N SER A 160 5.66 -15.14 2.74
CA SER A 160 5.87 -15.56 1.35
C SER A 160 5.18 -14.64 0.35
N SER A 161 3.95 -14.19 0.63
CA SER A 161 3.22 -13.27 -0.24
C SER A 161 3.84 -11.86 -0.26
N LYS A 162 4.30 -11.34 0.88
CA LYS A 162 5.02 -10.05 0.95
C LYS A 162 6.37 -10.09 0.24
N SER A 163 7.09 -11.21 0.33
CA SER A 163 8.31 -11.44 -0.45
C SER A 163 8.02 -11.50 -1.95
N GLY A 164 6.91 -12.15 -2.34
CA GLY A 164 6.42 -12.16 -3.72
C GLY A 164 6.10 -10.76 -4.24
N LEU A 165 5.39 -9.95 -3.45
CA LEU A 165 5.11 -8.54 -3.79
C LEU A 165 6.40 -7.74 -4.00
N ARG A 166 7.36 -7.86 -3.07
CA ARG A 166 8.64 -7.15 -3.20
C ARG A 166 9.36 -7.51 -4.49
N GLN A 167 9.47 -8.82 -4.79
CA GLN A 167 10.15 -9.26 -6.00
C GLN A 167 9.41 -8.79 -7.27
N LEU A 168 8.08 -8.82 -7.26
CA LEU A 168 7.26 -8.27 -8.32
C LEU A 168 7.57 -6.78 -8.54
N MET A 169 7.54 -5.96 -7.49
CA MET A 169 7.84 -4.53 -7.59
C MET A 169 9.27 -4.27 -8.11
N THR A 170 10.25 -5.08 -7.68
CA THR A 170 11.64 -4.98 -8.16
C THR A 170 11.73 -5.22 -9.67
N ASN A 171 11.05 -6.23 -10.18
CA ASN A 171 11.03 -6.52 -11.63
C ASN A 171 10.30 -5.41 -12.40
N LEU A 172 9.13 -4.98 -11.91
CA LEU A 172 8.37 -3.90 -12.54
C LEU A 172 9.15 -2.58 -12.60
N ALA A 173 10.05 -2.31 -11.66
CA ALA A 173 10.90 -1.13 -11.71
C ALA A 173 11.83 -1.11 -12.95
N GLY A 174 12.32 -2.27 -13.36
CA GLY A 174 13.06 -2.41 -14.63
C GLY A 174 12.15 -2.35 -15.85
N ASP A 175 11.06 -3.12 -15.83
CA ASP A 175 10.15 -3.29 -16.98
C ASP A 175 9.40 -2.00 -17.36
N LEU A 176 9.07 -1.14 -16.37
CA LEU A 176 8.26 0.06 -16.58
C LEU A 176 9.08 1.35 -16.74
N SER A 177 10.39 1.29 -16.52
CA SER A 177 11.29 2.42 -16.76
C SER A 177 11.33 2.77 -18.25
N PRO A 178 11.54 4.07 -18.63
CA PRO A 178 11.74 5.24 -17.76
C PRO A 178 10.43 5.94 -17.36
N ASN A 179 9.26 5.46 -17.80
CA ASN A 179 8.01 6.21 -17.71
C ASN A 179 7.30 6.08 -16.37
N VAL A 180 7.51 4.96 -15.65
CA VAL A 180 6.89 4.70 -14.35
C VAL A 180 7.97 4.23 -13.39
N ARG A 181 8.06 4.86 -12.22
CA ARG A 181 8.92 4.45 -11.13
C ARG A 181 8.20 3.44 -10.26
N VAL A 182 8.92 2.46 -9.72
CA VAL A 182 8.33 1.45 -8.83
C VAL A 182 9.24 1.25 -7.63
N ASN A 183 8.69 1.36 -6.42
CA ASN A 183 9.43 1.23 -5.18
C ASN A 183 8.62 0.46 -4.12
N CYS A 184 9.26 0.10 -3.03
CA CYS A 184 8.64 -0.50 -1.86
C CYS A 184 8.91 0.32 -0.60
N VAL A 185 7.95 0.28 0.34
CA VAL A 185 8.17 0.65 1.73
C VAL A 185 8.01 -0.63 2.56
N ALA A 186 8.97 -0.91 3.43
CA ALA A 186 9.00 -2.07 4.32
C ALA A 186 8.79 -1.60 5.78
N PRO A 187 7.56 -1.62 6.30
CA PRO A 187 7.29 -1.30 7.70
C PRO A 187 7.89 -2.34 8.64
N GLY A 188 8.37 -1.89 9.80
CA GLY A 188 8.63 -2.72 10.97
C GLY A 188 7.42 -2.78 11.91
N ALA A 189 7.69 -2.78 13.22
CA ALA A 189 6.66 -2.74 14.27
C ALA A 189 6.00 -1.36 14.33
N ILE A 190 4.82 -1.21 13.70
CA ILE A 190 4.09 0.08 13.57
C ILE A 190 2.82 0.09 14.42
N ILE A 191 1.91 -0.87 14.21
CA ILE A 191 0.64 -1.01 14.92
C ILE A 191 0.44 -2.48 15.23
N SER A 192 0.35 -2.83 16.52
CA SER A 192 0.00 -4.18 16.92
C SER A 192 -1.38 -4.61 16.42
N ALA A 193 -1.51 -5.87 16.07
CA ALA A 193 -2.81 -6.53 16.00
C ALA A 193 -3.24 -6.95 17.41
N SER A 194 -4.55 -7.17 17.60
CA SER A 194 -5.11 -7.53 18.92
C SER A 194 -4.59 -8.87 19.45
N TRP A 195 -4.20 -9.77 18.56
CA TRP A 195 -3.71 -11.12 18.88
C TRP A 195 -2.20 -11.16 19.20
N GLU A 196 -1.42 -10.09 18.92
CA GLU A 196 0.04 -10.10 19.03
C GLU A 196 0.62 -9.12 20.07
N LEU A 197 -0.19 -8.61 21.00
CA LEU A 197 0.23 -7.55 21.91
C LEU A 197 1.52 -7.87 22.69
N GLU A 198 1.63 -9.09 23.23
CA GLU A 198 2.82 -9.52 23.97
C GLU A 198 4.02 -9.72 23.03
N HIS A 199 3.79 -10.35 21.88
CA HIS A 199 4.81 -10.50 20.85
C HIS A 199 5.31 -9.13 20.35
N PHE A 200 4.39 -8.21 20.08
CA PHE A 200 4.73 -6.86 19.65
C PHE A 200 5.62 -6.14 20.65
N ALA A 201 5.33 -6.25 21.97
CA ALA A 201 6.17 -5.70 23.01
C ALA A 201 7.60 -6.31 22.97
N SER A 202 7.70 -7.63 22.84
CA SER A 202 9.00 -8.31 22.74
C SER A 202 9.79 -7.95 21.48
N VAL A 203 9.12 -7.60 20.41
CA VAL A 203 9.74 -7.10 19.17
C VAL A 203 10.33 -5.72 19.40
N ILE A 204 9.61 -4.82 20.10
CA ILE A 204 10.10 -3.47 20.38
C ILE A 204 11.43 -3.49 21.13
N GLU A 205 11.63 -4.43 22.06
CA GLU A 205 12.91 -4.59 22.79
C GLU A 205 14.09 -4.92 21.87
N LYS A 206 13.83 -5.50 20.68
CA LYS A 206 14.85 -5.86 19.68
C LYS A 206 15.06 -4.76 18.63
N VAL A 207 14.16 -3.77 18.55
CA VAL A 207 14.31 -2.67 17.60
C VAL A 207 15.41 -1.72 18.08
N PRO A 208 16.46 -1.42 17.30
CA PRO A 208 17.56 -0.54 17.72
C PRO A 208 17.12 0.85 18.20
N MET A 209 16.02 1.38 17.68
CA MET A 209 15.46 2.66 18.15
C MET A 209 14.61 2.53 19.42
N GLU A 210 14.48 1.33 20.01
CA GLU A 210 13.79 1.05 21.30
C GLU A 210 12.33 1.57 21.36
N ARG A 211 11.69 1.70 20.22
CA ARG A 211 10.28 2.13 20.12
C ARG A 211 9.63 1.60 18.85
N SER A 212 8.31 1.53 18.87
CA SER A 212 7.53 1.33 17.65
C SER A 212 7.65 2.55 16.72
N GLY A 213 7.51 2.32 15.42
CA GLY A 213 7.18 3.37 14.48
C GLY A 213 5.71 3.79 14.61
N SER A 214 5.31 4.74 13.78
CA SER A 214 3.94 5.22 13.65
C SER A 214 3.44 5.10 12.21
N PRO A 215 2.12 5.04 11.97
CA PRO A 215 1.57 5.13 10.63
C PRO A 215 2.04 6.34 9.83
N LYS A 216 2.34 7.44 10.53
CA LYS A 216 2.86 8.67 9.93
C LYS A 216 4.26 8.48 9.35
N ASP A 217 5.12 7.65 9.96
CA ASP A 217 6.45 7.37 9.44
C ASP A 217 6.35 6.65 8.09
N ILE A 218 5.39 5.72 7.96
CA ILE A 218 5.12 5.03 6.70
C ILE A 218 4.53 5.99 5.65
N ALA A 219 3.58 6.84 6.05
CA ALA A 219 2.98 7.83 5.15
C ALA A 219 4.03 8.82 4.62
N ASN A 220 4.97 9.27 5.46
CA ASN A 220 6.08 10.13 5.06
C ASN A 220 6.99 9.43 4.03
N ALA A 221 7.31 8.16 4.23
CA ALA A 221 8.10 7.37 3.28
C ALA A 221 7.41 7.22 1.92
N VAL A 222 6.09 6.93 1.93
CA VAL A 222 5.27 6.88 0.70
C VAL A 222 5.28 8.22 -0.02
N LYS A 223 5.02 9.32 0.68
CA LYS A 223 5.05 10.66 0.09
C LYS A 223 6.43 10.99 -0.49
N PHE A 224 7.50 10.72 0.24
CA PHE A 224 8.87 10.93 -0.23
C PHE A 224 9.15 10.20 -1.56
N LEU A 225 8.76 8.92 -1.66
CA LEU A 225 8.96 8.14 -2.88
C LEU A 225 8.07 8.61 -4.04
N LEU A 226 6.85 9.09 -3.78
CA LEU A 226 5.99 9.69 -4.80
C LEU A 226 6.60 10.96 -5.39
N GLU A 227 7.23 11.78 -4.57
CA GLU A 227 7.82 13.08 -4.96
C GLU A 227 9.28 13.00 -5.46
N SER A 228 9.91 11.82 -5.36
CA SER A 228 11.34 11.66 -5.71
C SER A 228 11.51 11.11 -7.11
N ASP A 229 11.83 11.96 -8.07
CA ASP A 229 11.84 11.65 -9.51
C ASP A 229 12.95 10.69 -9.96
N HIS A 230 13.98 10.48 -9.16
CA HIS A 230 15.14 9.65 -9.52
C HIS A 230 15.32 8.43 -8.62
N ILE A 231 14.24 7.98 -7.95
CA ILE A 231 14.26 6.77 -7.12
C ILE A 231 13.32 5.73 -7.74
N SER A 232 13.87 4.60 -8.19
CA SER A 232 13.14 3.43 -8.68
C SER A 232 13.88 2.15 -8.29
N GLY A 233 13.16 1.06 -8.07
CA GLY A 233 13.68 -0.24 -7.70
C GLY A 233 14.11 -0.37 -6.23
N GLN A 234 13.83 0.62 -5.38
CA GLN A 234 14.28 0.62 -3.99
C GLN A 234 13.23 0.07 -3.03
N THR A 235 13.73 -0.54 -1.95
CA THR A 235 12.94 -0.86 -0.76
C THR A 235 13.41 0.02 0.38
N LEU A 236 12.54 0.95 0.81
CA LEU A 236 12.82 1.80 1.96
C LEU A 236 12.32 1.13 3.24
N PHE A 237 13.24 0.67 4.07
CA PHE A 237 12.92 0.11 5.38
C PHE A 237 12.57 1.23 6.36
N VAL A 238 11.40 1.14 6.99
CA VAL A 238 10.90 2.06 8.00
C VAL A 238 10.57 1.25 9.24
N ASP A 239 11.61 0.74 9.89
CA ASP A 239 11.52 -0.30 10.90
C ASP A 239 12.39 -0.06 12.15
N GLY A 240 12.94 1.15 12.30
CA GLY A 240 13.79 1.50 13.42
C GLY A 240 15.14 0.78 13.45
N GLY A 241 15.56 0.23 12.32
CA GLY A 241 16.80 -0.55 12.19
C GLY A 241 16.61 -2.04 12.49
N TRP A 242 15.38 -2.52 12.63
CA TRP A 242 15.13 -3.93 12.96
C TRP A 242 15.64 -4.90 11.91
N ASN A 243 15.64 -4.55 10.63
CA ASN A 243 16.14 -5.41 9.54
C ASN A 243 17.64 -5.64 9.56
N ILE A 244 18.44 -4.86 10.31
CA ILE A 244 19.91 -4.99 10.39
C ILE A 244 20.40 -5.68 11.66
N VAL A 245 19.49 -6.07 12.56
CA VAL A 245 19.79 -6.85 13.76
C VAL A 245 19.20 -8.25 13.66
N GLU A 246 19.79 -9.21 14.37
CA GLU A 246 19.35 -10.61 14.39
C GLU A 246 18.07 -10.84 15.20
#